data_3c95289d1a614488b4b4cf6a77f5fa26
#
_entry.id   3c95289d1a614488b4b4cf6a77f5fa26
#
_cell.length_a   1.000
_cell.length_b   1.000
_cell.length_c   1.000
_cell.angle_alpha   90.00
_cell.angle_beta   90.00
_cell.angle_gamma   90.00
#
_symmetry.space_group_name_H-M   'P 1'
#
loop_
_entity.id
_entity.type
_entity.pdbx_description
1 polymer ?
#
loop_
_entity_poly.entity_id
_entity_poly.type
_entity_poly.pdbx_seq_one_letter_code
_entity_poly.pdbx_strand_id
1 'polypeptide(L)'
;NQFNNSLVKQLNKGTTLSLTSDLEIELSELITKYVPSAEMVRFGKNGNDATTVAVRLARHYTKRNHILFCGYHAWQDWYVSKTSMNSGIPPEISNYSHRFNYNDINSLETLLNKFKGNVACIMMEPISKVEPQDNFLKNVRFLANKHKVVLIFDEVVTGFRWSVGGYQKICGITPDLSCFSKAISNGMPLSV
;
A
#
# COMPACT_ATOMS: atom_id res chain seq x y z
N ASN A 1 1.76 28.69 -13.04
CA ASN A 1 2.52 28.48 -11.81
C ASN A 1 3.74 27.58 -12.10
N GLN A 2 4.63 27.42 -11.14
CA GLN A 2 5.87 26.65 -11.31
C GLN A 2 5.62 25.21 -11.75
N PHE A 3 4.62 24.56 -11.18
CA PHE A 3 4.22 23.18 -11.50
C PHE A 3 3.85 23.03 -12.98
N ASN A 4 2.95 23.87 -13.49
CA ASN A 4 2.54 23.83 -14.90
C ASN A 4 3.71 24.09 -15.85
N ASN A 5 4.59 25.00 -15.51
CA ASN A 5 5.77 25.29 -16.33
C ASN A 5 6.72 24.09 -16.41
N SER A 6 6.89 23.36 -15.30
CA SER A 6 7.70 22.14 -15.27
C SER A 6 7.08 21.04 -16.14
N LEU A 7 5.74 20.88 -16.11
CA LEU A 7 5.04 19.94 -16.98
C LEU A 7 5.25 20.28 -18.47
N VAL A 8 5.01 21.52 -18.86
CA VAL A 8 5.22 21.97 -20.26
C VAL A 8 6.65 21.71 -20.71
N LYS A 9 7.63 22.04 -19.86
CA LYS A 9 9.04 21.76 -20.14
C LYS A 9 9.31 20.28 -20.36
N GLN A 10 8.70 19.40 -19.56
CA GLN A 10 8.88 17.96 -19.71
C GLN A 10 8.15 17.40 -20.92
N LEU A 11 6.95 17.89 -21.24
CA LEU A 11 6.23 17.50 -22.46
C LEU A 11 7.06 17.74 -23.73
N ASN A 12 7.79 18.88 -23.78
CA ASN A 12 8.68 19.20 -24.89
C ASN A 12 9.93 18.29 -24.98
N LYS A 13 10.31 17.62 -23.88
CA LYS A 13 11.41 16.64 -23.85
C LYS A 13 10.95 15.22 -24.17
N GLY A 14 9.66 14.95 -24.06
CA GLY A 14 9.05 13.62 -24.19
C GLY A 14 8.56 13.04 -22.88
N THR A 15 7.58 12.15 -22.97
CA THR A 15 6.87 11.55 -21.83
C THR A 15 6.86 10.03 -21.84
N THR A 16 7.25 9.41 -22.95
CA THR A 16 7.31 7.95 -23.09
C THR A 16 8.74 7.55 -23.44
N LEU A 17 9.42 6.98 -22.48
CA LEU A 17 10.82 6.59 -22.60
C LEU A 17 10.94 5.08 -22.41
N SER A 18 11.79 4.44 -23.19
CA SER A 18 12.07 2.99 -23.08
C SER A 18 13.08 2.67 -21.97
N LEU A 19 13.84 3.67 -21.54
CA LEU A 19 14.82 3.58 -20.45
C LEU A 19 14.39 4.47 -19.29
N THR A 20 14.90 4.15 -18.11
CA THR A 20 14.71 4.97 -16.91
C THR A 20 15.21 6.40 -17.14
N SER A 21 14.39 7.38 -16.84
CA SER A 21 14.73 8.79 -16.97
C SER A 21 15.45 9.32 -15.73
N ASP A 22 16.18 10.44 -15.90
CA ASP A 22 16.80 11.13 -14.75
C ASP A 22 15.79 11.50 -13.69
N LEU A 23 14.55 11.89 -14.09
CA LEU A 23 13.47 12.21 -13.14
C LEU A 23 13.01 11.03 -12.30
N GLU A 24 13.02 9.80 -12.84
CA GLU A 24 12.70 8.60 -12.06
C GLU A 24 13.79 8.32 -11.03
N ILE A 25 15.07 8.54 -11.39
CA ILE A 25 16.19 8.38 -10.46
C ILE A 25 16.09 9.43 -9.34
N GLU A 26 15.98 10.71 -9.69
CA GLU A 26 15.82 11.81 -8.72
C GLU A 26 14.64 11.59 -7.78
N LEU A 27 13.49 11.17 -8.31
CA LEU A 27 12.30 10.90 -7.50
C LEU A 27 12.50 9.67 -6.59
N SER A 28 13.19 8.63 -7.06
CA SER A 28 13.54 7.46 -6.25
C SER A 28 14.40 7.85 -5.05
N GLU A 29 15.42 8.68 -5.26
CA GLU A 29 16.28 9.20 -4.21
C GLU A 29 15.52 10.06 -3.19
N LEU A 30 14.58 10.91 -3.66
CA LEU A 30 13.73 11.68 -2.76
C LEU A 30 12.79 10.81 -1.93
N ILE A 31 12.18 9.79 -2.53
CA ILE A 31 11.29 8.87 -1.82
C ILE A 31 12.07 8.10 -0.76
N THR A 32 13.21 7.50 -1.10
CA THR A 32 14.04 6.76 -0.14
C THR A 32 14.59 7.65 0.98
N LYS A 33 14.78 8.94 0.72
CA LYS A 33 15.19 9.91 1.74
C LYS A 33 14.09 10.25 2.75
N TYR A 34 12.83 10.32 2.31
CA TYR A 34 11.74 10.88 3.12
C TYR A 34 10.77 9.84 3.68
N VAL A 35 10.61 8.69 3.03
CA VAL A 35 9.68 7.64 3.42
C VAL A 35 10.39 6.57 4.24
N PRO A 36 10.03 6.35 5.51
CA PRO A 36 10.77 5.46 6.41
C PRO A 36 10.90 4.00 5.93
N SER A 37 9.91 3.48 5.21
CA SER A 37 9.93 2.09 4.69
C SER A 37 10.64 1.95 3.35
N ALA A 38 11.03 3.03 2.70
CA ALA A 38 11.53 2.99 1.34
C ALA A 38 13.04 2.75 1.27
N GLU A 39 13.45 1.55 0.90
CA GLU A 39 14.82 1.21 0.48
C GLU A 39 14.95 1.17 -1.05
N MET A 40 13.89 0.75 -1.72
CA MET A 40 13.76 0.72 -3.17
C MET A 40 12.35 1.14 -3.57
N VAL A 41 12.19 1.62 -4.80
CA VAL A 41 10.91 2.10 -5.32
C VAL A 41 10.56 1.45 -6.66
N ARG A 42 9.27 1.31 -6.91
CA ARG A 42 8.72 0.92 -8.21
C ARG A 42 7.58 1.85 -8.56
N PHE A 43 7.67 2.47 -9.74
CA PHE A 43 6.65 3.39 -10.23
C PHE A 43 5.54 2.67 -10.99
N GLY A 44 4.32 3.16 -10.84
CA GLY A 44 3.13 2.81 -11.59
C GLY A 44 2.33 4.07 -11.92
N LYS A 45 1.14 3.91 -12.50
CA LYS A 45 0.29 5.05 -12.90
C LYS A 45 -0.78 5.40 -11.88
N ASN A 46 -1.30 4.42 -11.17
CA ASN A 46 -2.42 4.65 -10.23
C ASN A 46 -2.25 3.80 -8.97
N GLY A 47 -2.98 4.14 -7.91
CA GLY A 47 -2.89 3.44 -6.63
C GLY A 47 -3.17 1.93 -6.72
N ASN A 48 -4.02 1.50 -7.67
CA ASN A 48 -4.26 0.08 -7.90
C ASN A 48 -3.02 -0.66 -8.39
N ASP A 49 -2.18 -0.04 -9.20
CA ASP A 49 -0.93 -0.65 -9.66
C ASP A 49 -0.04 -0.93 -8.45
N ALA A 50 0.14 0.07 -7.57
CA ALA A 50 0.97 -0.08 -6.38
C ALA A 50 0.42 -1.16 -5.44
N THR A 51 -0.87 -1.13 -5.08
CA THR A 51 -1.47 -2.11 -4.15
C THR A 51 -1.46 -3.53 -4.73
N THR A 52 -1.69 -3.69 -6.03
CA THR A 52 -1.64 -5.01 -6.70
C THR A 52 -0.21 -5.56 -6.71
N VAL A 53 0.76 -4.73 -7.05
CA VAL A 53 2.17 -5.14 -7.06
C VAL A 53 2.63 -5.51 -5.65
N ALA A 54 2.26 -4.72 -4.63
CA ALA A 54 2.60 -5.00 -3.23
C ALA A 54 2.06 -6.37 -2.77
N VAL A 55 0.80 -6.67 -3.06
CA VAL A 55 0.20 -8.00 -2.75
C VAL A 55 0.91 -9.12 -3.50
N ARG A 56 1.23 -8.95 -4.78
CA ARG A 56 1.95 -9.96 -5.56
C ARG A 56 3.36 -10.18 -5.04
N LEU A 57 4.07 -9.13 -4.67
CA LEU A 57 5.40 -9.22 -4.06
C LEU A 57 5.35 -9.98 -2.73
N ALA A 58 4.38 -9.65 -1.86
CA ALA A 58 4.21 -10.32 -0.59
C ALA A 58 3.92 -11.82 -0.75
N ARG A 59 3.05 -12.20 -1.69
CA ARG A 59 2.79 -13.61 -2.03
C ARG A 59 4.03 -14.30 -2.58
N HIS A 60 4.76 -13.65 -3.48
CA HIS A 60 6.00 -14.22 -4.03
C HIS A 60 7.05 -14.41 -2.96
N TYR A 61 7.28 -13.43 -2.12
CA TYR A 61 8.28 -13.46 -1.04
C TYR A 61 7.97 -14.53 0.01
N THR A 62 6.74 -14.55 0.49
CA THR A 62 6.32 -15.48 1.55
C THR A 62 6.00 -16.89 1.06
N LYS A 63 5.73 -17.07 -0.25
CA LYS A 63 5.18 -18.30 -0.84
C LYS A 63 3.83 -18.70 -0.23
N ARG A 64 3.02 -17.71 0.19
CA ARG A 64 1.72 -17.88 0.84
C ARG A 64 0.63 -17.18 0.05
N ASN A 65 -0.65 -17.52 0.29
CA ASN A 65 -1.75 -17.11 -0.56
C ASN A 65 -2.71 -16.10 0.07
N HIS A 66 -2.99 -16.20 1.38
CA HIS A 66 -4.03 -15.40 2.01
C HIS A 66 -3.60 -13.95 2.25
N ILE A 67 -4.54 -13.04 2.05
CA ILE A 67 -4.41 -11.60 2.33
C ILE A 67 -5.37 -11.27 3.47
N LEU A 68 -4.87 -10.65 4.52
CA LEU A 68 -5.71 -10.02 5.54
C LEU A 68 -5.73 -8.53 5.27
N PHE A 69 -6.92 -7.91 5.20
CA PHE A 69 -7.01 -6.50 4.87
C PHE A 69 -8.00 -5.73 5.73
N CYS A 70 -7.77 -4.42 5.84
CA CYS A 70 -8.65 -3.48 6.52
C CYS A 70 -8.59 -2.11 5.84
N GLY A 71 -9.73 -1.51 5.58
CA GLY A 71 -9.83 -0.23 4.88
C GLY A 71 -10.35 -0.38 3.44
N TYR A 72 -10.08 0.64 2.61
CA TYR A 72 -10.50 0.70 1.21
C TYR A 72 -9.27 0.58 0.28
N HIS A 73 -9.32 -0.38 -0.64
CA HIS A 73 -8.18 -0.68 -1.54
C HIS A 73 -8.59 -0.69 -3.01
N ALA A 74 -9.51 0.16 -3.37
CA ALA A 74 -10.02 0.41 -4.73
C ALA A 74 -10.79 -0.78 -5.34
N TRP A 75 -10.49 -1.26 -6.56
CA TRP A 75 -11.37 -2.13 -7.33
C TRP A 75 -10.72 -3.44 -7.80
N GLN A 76 -9.55 -3.79 -7.28
CA GLN A 76 -8.86 -5.04 -7.59
C GLN A 76 -9.64 -6.25 -7.09
N ASP A 77 -9.65 -7.33 -7.86
CA ASP A 77 -10.41 -8.55 -7.56
C ASP A 77 -10.17 -9.08 -6.16
N TRP A 78 -8.89 -9.09 -5.71
CA TRP A 78 -8.54 -9.58 -4.37
C TRP A 78 -9.23 -8.80 -3.24
N TYR A 79 -9.53 -7.52 -3.47
CA TYR A 79 -10.23 -6.67 -2.50
C TYR A 79 -11.74 -6.68 -2.73
N VAL A 80 -12.19 -6.38 -3.97
CA VAL A 80 -13.61 -6.20 -4.32
C VAL A 80 -14.40 -7.48 -4.13
N SER A 81 -13.78 -8.66 -4.28
CA SER A 81 -14.42 -9.96 -4.00
C SER A 81 -15.04 -10.07 -2.60
N LYS A 82 -14.64 -9.21 -1.65
CA LYS A 82 -15.17 -9.15 -0.28
C LYS A 82 -16.08 -7.94 -0.04
N THR A 83 -16.55 -7.30 -1.08
CA THR A 83 -17.48 -6.16 -1.02
C THR A 83 -18.81 -6.51 -1.71
N SER A 84 -19.78 -5.61 -1.62
CA SER A 84 -21.06 -5.74 -2.35
C SER A 84 -20.93 -5.57 -3.87
N MET A 85 -19.77 -5.11 -4.36
CA MET A 85 -19.49 -4.88 -5.79
C MET A 85 -18.71 -6.02 -6.43
N ASN A 86 -18.90 -7.26 -5.99
CA ASN A 86 -18.14 -8.43 -6.42
C ASN A 86 -18.65 -9.11 -7.70
N SER A 87 -19.61 -8.51 -8.40
CA SER A 87 -20.13 -9.04 -9.65
C SER A 87 -19.02 -9.16 -10.72
N GLY A 88 -18.97 -10.31 -11.40
CA GLY A 88 -17.95 -10.59 -12.42
C GLY A 88 -16.62 -11.11 -11.90
N ILE A 89 -16.46 -11.27 -10.59
CA ILE A 89 -15.24 -11.84 -9.99
C ILE A 89 -15.44 -13.34 -9.75
N PRO A 90 -14.50 -14.20 -10.20
CA PRO A 90 -14.55 -15.63 -9.91
C PRO A 90 -14.61 -15.88 -8.40
N PRO A 91 -15.53 -16.74 -7.91
CA PRO A 91 -15.72 -16.97 -6.46
C PRO A 91 -14.44 -17.45 -5.74
N GLU A 92 -13.58 -18.17 -6.44
CA GLU A 92 -12.32 -18.73 -5.91
C GLU A 92 -11.36 -17.64 -5.42
N ILE A 93 -11.37 -16.45 -6.04
CA ILE A 93 -10.52 -15.31 -5.64
C ILE A 93 -10.87 -14.87 -4.21
N SER A 94 -12.16 -14.90 -3.88
CA SER A 94 -12.67 -14.55 -2.56
C SER A 94 -12.11 -15.44 -1.43
N ASN A 95 -11.71 -16.68 -1.73
CA ASN A 95 -11.19 -17.61 -0.73
C ASN A 95 -9.85 -17.18 -0.12
N TYR A 96 -9.12 -16.31 -0.82
CA TYR A 96 -7.79 -15.86 -0.39
C TYR A 96 -7.76 -14.49 0.26
N SER A 97 -8.89 -13.81 0.38
CA SER A 97 -8.97 -12.46 0.96
C SER A 97 -9.90 -12.44 2.17
N HIS A 98 -9.44 -11.84 3.27
CA HIS A 98 -10.18 -11.84 4.53
C HIS A 98 -10.10 -10.47 5.18
N ARG A 99 -11.27 -9.94 5.56
CA ARG A 99 -11.37 -8.62 6.18
C ARG A 99 -11.26 -8.75 7.70
N PHE A 100 -10.43 -7.91 8.32
CA PHE A 100 -10.43 -7.67 9.76
C PHE A 100 -10.92 -6.25 10.06
N ASN A 101 -11.27 -5.97 11.32
CA ASN A 101 -11.82 -4.68 11.73
C ASN A 101 -10.71 -3.75 12.20
N TYR A 102 -10.81 -2.47 11.81
CA TYR A 102 -9.90 -1.44 12.30
C TYR A 102 -10.12 -1.20 13.80
N ASN A 103 -9.05 -0.98 14.56
CA ASN A 103 -9.04 -0.88 16.02
C ASN A 103 -9.51 -2.16 16.78
N ASP A 104 -9.61 -3.30 16.11
CA ASP A 104 -9.94 -4.59 16.72
C ASP A 104 -8.81 -5.60 16.45
N ILE A 105 -7.83 -5.62 17.35
CA ILE A 105 -6.66 -6.50 17.21
C ILE A 105 -7.04 -7.98 17.32
N ASN A 106 -8.11 -8.32 18.05
CA ASN A 106 -8.57 -9.68 18.21
C ASN A 106 -9.12 -10.25 16.89
N SER A 107 -9.79 -9.41 16.08
CA SER A 107 -10.25 -9.82 14.75
C SER A 107 -9.08 -10.19 13.83
N LEU A 108 -7.97 -9.44 13.89
CA LEU A 108 -6.76 -9.77 13.14
C LEU A 108 -6.09 -11.05 13.65
N GLU A 109 -5.92 -11.19 14.97
CA GLU A 109 -5.27 -12.37 15.57
C GLU A 109 -6.06 -13.65 15.29
N THR A 110 -7.38 -13.59 15.33
CA THR A 110 -8.27 -14.71 14.97
C THR A 110 -8.00 -15.19 13.54
N LEU A 111 -7.89 -14.27 12.58
CA LEU A 111 -7.59 -14.62 11.18
C LEU A 111 -6.17 -15.15 11.00
N LEU A 112 -5.17 -14.56 11.67
CA LEU A 112 -3.79 -15.04 11.64
C LEU A 112 -3.67 -16.47 12.19
N ASN A 113 -4.41 -16.79 13.24
CA ASN A 113 -4.45 -18.13 13.80
C ASN A 113 -5.20 -19.11 12.89
N LYS A 114 -6.35 -18.71 12.34
CA LYS A 114 -7.14 -19.50 11.40
C LYS A 114 -6.35 -19.93 10.16
N PHE A 115 -5.56 -19.00 9.60
CA PHE A 115 -4.76 -19.25 8.40
C PHE A 115 -3.26 -19.35 8.70
N LYS A 116 -2.90 -19.84 9.87
CA LYS A 116 -1.52 -19.96 10.35
C LYS A 116 -0.61 -20.59 9.31
N GLY A 117 0.49 -19.90 9.01
CA GLY A 117 1.49 -20.36 8.03
C GLY A 117 1.11 -20.13 6.57
N ASN A 118 -0.08 -19.60 6.25
CA ASN A 118 -0.51 -19.36 4.86
C ASN A 118 -0.94 -17.91 4.57
N VAL A 119 -0.77 -16.99 5.53
CA VAL A 119 -1.01 -15.54 5.32
C VAL A 119 0.23 -14.92 4.69
N ALA A 120 0.06 -14.31 3.51
CA ALA A 120 1.11 -13.59 2.78
C ALA A 120 1.32 -12.18 3.34
N CYS A 121 0.24 -11.43 3.51
CA CYS A 121 0.33 -10.05 3.95
C CYS A 121 -0.89 -9.61 4.78
N ILE A 122 -0.64 -8.56 5.54
CA ILE A 122 -1.64 -7.67 6.14
C ILE A 122 -1.58 -6.36 5.36
N MET A 123 -2.67 -5.97 4.69
CA MET A 123 -2.77 -4.70 3.98
C MET A 123 -3.78 -3.80 4.68
N MET A 124 -3.40 -2.55 4.97
CA MET A 124 -4.28 -1.62 5.64
C MET A 124 -3.95 -0.16 5.35
N GLU A 125 -4.96 0.69 5.38
CA GLU A 125 -4.75 2.12 5.57
C GLU A 125 -4.27 2.34 7.02
N PRO A 126 -3.11 2.99 7.26
CA PRO A 126 -2.62 3.18 8.63
C PRO A 126 -3.50 4.12 9.45
N ILE A 127 -4.21 5.03 8.80
CA ILE A 127 -5.28 5.86 9.35
C ILE A 127 -6.34 6.09 8.27
N SER A 128 -7.60 6.10 8.64
CA SER A 128 -8.72 6.36 7.73
C SER A 128 -9.68 7.37 8.36
N LYS A 129 -10.93 6.99 8.66
CA LYS A 129 -11.95 7.87 9.25
C LYS A 129 -11.78 8.07 10.75
N VAL A 130 -11.11 7.15 11.41
CA VAL A 130 -10.85 7.17 12.86
C VAL A 130 -9.36 6.98 13.09
N GLU A 131 -8.87 7.54 14.20
CA GLU A 131 -7.49 7.38 14.61
C GLU A 131 -7.23 5.98 15.18
N PRO A 132 -5.99 5.47 15.08
CA PRO A 132 -5.61 4.23 15.72
C PRO A 132 -5.64 4.41 17.25
N GLN A 133 -6.33 3.50 17.94
CA GLN A 133 -6.50 3.51 19.40
C GLN A 133 -5.68 2.37 20.04
N ASP A 134 -5.45 2.45 21.34
CA ASP A 134 -4.90 1.35 22.17
C ASP A 134 -3.65 0.68 21.60
N ASN A 135 -2.73 1.48 21.04
CA ASN A 135 -1.54 0.97 20.36
C ASN A 135 -1.83 0.03 19.18
N PHE A 136 -2.98 0.14 18.54
CA PHE A 136 -3.43 -0.76 17.47
C PHE A 136 -2.35 -1.00 16.41
N LEU A 137 -1.74 0.04 15.83
CA LEU A 137 -0.70 -0.11 14.80
C LEU A 137 0.56 -0.82 15.32
N LYS A 138 0.95 -0.58 16.58
CA LYS A 138 2.07 -1.30 17.22
C LYS A 138 1.76 -2.79 17.35
N ASN A 139 0.53 -3.11 17.76
CA ASN A 139 0.08 -4.49 17.91
C ASN A 139 -0.03 -5.19 16.55
N VAL A 140 -0.50 -4.49 15.49
CA VAL A 140 -0.49 -5.02 14.11
C VAL A 140 0.94 -5.34 13.66
N ARG A 141 1.89 -4.42 13.87
CA ARG A 141 3.31 -4.67 13.53
C ARG A 141 3.89 -5.85 14.31
N PHE A 142 3.59 -5.93 15.60
CA PHE A 142 4.01 -7.05 16.44
C PHE A 142 3.47 -8.39 15.92
N LEU A 143 2.19 -8.47 15.61
CA LEU A 143 1.57 -9.68 15.05
C LEU A 143 2.14 -10.04 13.68
N ALA A 144 2.37 -9.07 12.81
CA ALA A 144 3.00 -9.30 11.52
C ALA A 144 4.40 -9.94 11.68
N ASN A 145 5.21 -9.42 12.60
CA ASN A 145 6.53 -9.99 12.91
C ASN A 145 6.42 -11.40 13.49
N LYS A 146 5.54 -11.61 14.50
CA LYS A 146 5.31 -12.90 15.16
C LYS A 146 4.93 -14.01 14.17
N HIS A 147 4.09 -13.68 13.19
CA HIS A 147 3.60 -14.62 12.18
C HIS A 147 4.45 -14.63 10.89
N LYS A 148 5.49 -13.80 10.81
CA LYS A 148 6.34 -13.61 9.61
C LYS A 148 5.50 -13.31 8.38
N VAL A 149 4.63 -12.30 8.48
CA VAL A 149 3.70 -11.82 7.47
C VAL A 149 4.13 -10.44 7.03
N VAL A 150 4.08 -10.15 5.74
CA VAL A 150 4.41 -8.82 5.20
C VAL A 150 3.34 -7.81 5.61
N LEU A 151 3.73 -6.73 6.28
CA LEU A 151 2.85 -5.60 6.58
C LEU A 151 2.93 -4.58 5.44
N ILE A 152 1.80 -4.24 4.87
CA ILE A 152 1.67 -3.27 3.79
C ILE A 152 0.79 -2.10 4.26
N PHE A 153 1.33 -0.89 4.22
CA PHE A 153 0.52 0.31 4.42
C PHE A 153 0.06 0.87 3.06
N ASP A 154 -1.25 0.93 2.90
CA ASP A 154 -1.87 1.67 1.81
C ASP A 154 -1.93 3.15 2.20
N GLU A 155 -0.92 3.88 1.76
CA GLU A 155 -0.79 5.34 1.96
C GLU A 155 -1.25 6.15 0.74
N VAL A 156 -2.06 5.55 -0.14
CA VAL A 156 -2.59 6.22 -1.35
C VAL A 156 -3.39 7.48 -1.00
N VAL A 157 -4.07 7.49 0.15
CA VAL A 157 -4.78 8.68 0.65
C VAL A 157 -3.95 9.49 1.63
N THR A 158 -3.23 8.83 2.51
CA THR A 158 -2.54 9.45 3.66
C THR A 158 -1.17 9.99 3.31
N GLY A 159 -0.48 9.35 2.38
CA GLY A 159 0.86 9.75 1.95
C GLY A 159 0.89 11.16 1.36
N PHE A 160 1.90 11.94 1.73
CA PHE A 160 2.10 13.33 1.31
C PHE A 160 0.99 14.30 1.70
N ARG A 161 0.00 13.84 2.50
CA ARG A 161 -1.06 14.68 3.09
C ARG A 161 -0.83 14.92 4.56
N TRP A 162 -0.54 13.88 5.31
CA TRP A 162 -0.25 13.96 6.76
C TRP A 162 1.20 14.38 7.00
N SER A 163 2.12 13.82 6.25
CA SER A 163 3.53 14.24 6.20
C SER A 163 4.17 13.82 4.88
N VAL A 164 5.35 14.36 4.57
CA VAL A 164 6.12 13.98 3.37
C VAL A 164 6.53 12.51 3.39
N GLY A 165 6.66 11.90 4.56
CA GLY A 165 6.99 10.48 4.73
C GLY A 165 5.76 9.58 4.94
N GLY A 166 4.53 10.10 4.73
CA GLY A 166 3.29 9.37 5.01
C GLY A 166 2.92 9.33 6.50
N TYR A 167 1.82 8.66 6.82
CA TYR A 167 1.37 8.51 8.21
C TYR A 167 2.33 7.62 9.03
N GLN A 168 3.03 6.69 8.38
CA GLN A 168 4.07 5.85 9.01
C GLN A 168 5.12 6.69 9.75
N LYS A 169 5.47 7.87 9.23
CA LYS A 169 6.41 8.79 9.89
C LYS A 169 5.82 9.41 11.16
N ILE A 170 4.51 9.66 11.18
CA ILE A 170 3.80 10.24 12.32
C ILE A 170 3.60 9.19 13.42
N CYS A 171 3.10 8.02 13.06
CA CYS A 171 2.82 6.95 14.03
C CYS A 171 4.07 6.19 14.49
N GLY A 172 5.21 6.38 13.82
CA GLY A 172 6.47 5.69 14.15
C GLY A 172 6.46 4.18 13.89
N ILE A 173 5.53 3.70 13.06
CA ILE A 173 5.44 2.29 12.67
C ILE A 173 5.84 2.15 11.20
N THR A 174 6.93 1.43 10.95
CA THR A 174 7.43 1.17 9.60
C THR A 174 6.85 -0.14 9.07
N PRO A 175 6.07 -0.12 7.98
CA PRO A 175 5.64 -1.33 7.29
C PRO A 175 6.79 -1.93 6.46
N ASP A 176 6.60 -3.13 5.93
CA ASP A 176 7.56 -3.77 5.02
C ASP A 176 7.40 -3.23 3.59
N LEU A 177 6.18 -2.82 3.20
CA LEU A 177 5.88 -2.18 1.92
C LEU A 177 4.91 -1.02 2.15
N SER A 178 5.01 0.02 1.31
CA SER A 178 4.08 1.16 1.31
C SER A 178 3.65 1.50 -0.10
N CYS A 179 2.35 1.82 -0.26
CA CYS A 179 1.76 2.19 -1.54
C CYS A 179 1.36 3.66 -1.51
N PHE A 180 1.83 4.45 -2.47
CA PHE A 180 1.52 5.87 -2.61
C PHE A 180 0.90 6.20 -3.96
N SER A 181 0.04 7.21 -4.02
CA SER A 181 -0.53 7.80 -5.23
C SER A 181 -1.17 9.15 -4.88
N LYS A 182 -2.10 9.63 -5.68
CA LYS A 182 -2.87 10.87 -5.44
C LYS A 182 -1.98 12.09 -5.14
N ALA A 183 -1.75 12.39 -3.85
CA ALA A 183 -1.06 13.61 -3.43
C ALA A 183 0.41 13.66 -3.84
N ILE A 184 1.09 12.52 -3.99
CA ILE A 184 2.50 12.47 -4.40
C ILE A 184 2.76 13.17 -5.75
N SER A 185 1.77 13.16 -6.64
CA SER A 185 1.89 13.72 -7.99
C SER A 185 0.93 14.87 -8.25
N ASN A 186 0.29 15.40 -7.21
CA ASN A 186 -0.69 16.49 -7.33
C ASN A 186 -1.77 16.23 -8.40
N GLY A 187 -2.24 14.98 -8.49
CA GLY A 187 -3.31 14.55 -9.41
C GLY A 187 -2.83 14.00 -10.76
N MET A 188 -1.53 14.03 -11.06
CA MET A 188 -1.00 13.37 -12.25
C MET A 188 -0.94 11.85 -12.06
N PRO A 189 -0.95 11.04 -13.15
CA PRO A 189 -0.92 9.59 -13.06
C PRO A 189 0.44 9.08 -12.60
N LEU A 190 0.59 8.91 -11.29
CA LEU A 190 1.76 8.34 -10.64
C LEU A 190 1.35 7.54 -9.42
N SER A 191 1.98 6.39 -9.24
CA SER A 191 1.98 5.61 -8.00
C SER A 191 3.35 5.00 -7.72
N VAL A 192 3.57 4.67 -6.49
CA VAL A 192 4.84 4.12 -6.00
C VAL A 192 4.56 2.99 -5.02
#